data_633b93a3979af096fafbe456967971de
#
_entry.id   633b93a3979af096fafbe456967971de
#
_cell.length_a   1.000
_cell.length_b   1.000
_cell.length_c   1.000
_cell.angle_alpha   90.00
_cell.angle_beta   90.00
_cell.angle_gamma   90.00
#
_symmetry.space_group_name_H-M   'P 1'
#
loop_
_entity.id
_entity.type
_entity.pdbx_description
1 polymer ?
#
loop_
_entity_poly.entity_id
_entity_poly.type
_entity_poly.pdbx_seq_one_letter_code
_entity_poly.pdbx_strand_id
1 'polypeptide(L)'
;MERELIFARAGFGPDAVPYQQAWDLQRDLHERRVRGDIPDTCLLLEHPPVYTAGKRTDELDRPAGDPGAPVIDVDRGGKITWHGPGQLVGYPIVRLGEPVDVINYVRTIEEALIRTCADFGVHTERVEGRSGVWFRGSGGSQDRKVGAIGIRVSRGVTMHGFALNCDCDLSWYDRIVPCGIRDATVTTLSTESGRHITVADAVDVAERHLAYVLGASRWRSVTGTDPERLTVAVS
;
A
#
# COMPACT_ATOMS: atom_id res chain seq x y z
N MET A 1 8.38 20.00 16.06
CA MET A 1 7.34 20.50 15.11
C MET A 1 6.19 19.50 15.09
N GLU A 2 4.96 20.01 15.17
CA GLU A 2 3.78 19.15 15.01
C GLU A 2 3.76 18.59 13.60
N ARG A 3 3.59 17.26 13.47
CA ARG A 3 3.49 16.58 12.19
C ARG A 3 2.01 16.47 11.80
N GLU A 4 1.65 17.13 10.70
CA GLU A 4 0.32 16.99 10.09
C GLU A 4 0.36 15.93 8.99
N LEU A 5 -0.70 15.09 8.92
CA LEU A 5 -0.89 14.09 7.89
C LEU A 5 -2.29 14.25 7.27
N ILE A 6 -2.34 14.32 5.94
CA ILE A 6 -3.61 14.34 5.21
C ILE A 6 -3.82 12.97 4.56
N PHE A 7 -4.98 12.37 4.78
CA PHE A 7 -5.44 11.22 4.00
C PHE A 7 -6.34 11.71 2.86
N ALA A 8 -5.94 11.46 1.62
CA ALA A 8 -6.72 11.77 0.43
C ALA A 8 -7.34 10.46 -0.10
N ARG A 9 -8.66 10.31 0.09
CA ARG A 9 -9.44 9.19 -0.42
C ARG A 9 -9.75 9.45 -1.90
N ALA A 10 -8.89 8.91 -2.78
CA ALA A 10 -8.88 9.27 -4.19
C ALA A 10 -10.01 8.59 -5.00
N GLY A 11 -10.40 7.36 -4.63
CA GLY A 11 -11.50 6.63 -5.26
C GLY A 11 -11.51 5.15 -4.90
N PHE A 12 -12.71 4.60 -4.68
CA PHE A 12 -12.95 3.21 -4.29
C PHE A 12 -14.11 2.62 -5.08
N GLY A 13 -14.14 1.31 -5.22
CA GLY A 13 -15.19 0.60 -5.92
C GLY A 13 -15.40 1.10 -7.36
N PRO A 14 -16.58 1.64 -7.70
CA PRO A 14 -16.85 2.15 -9.04
C PRO A 14 -15.96 3.32 -9.46
N ASP A 15 -15.44 4.07 -8.48
CA ASP A 15 -14.57 5.22 -8.67
C ASP A 15 -13.07 4.85 -8.54
N ALA A 16 -12.73 3.56 -8.64
CA ALA A 16 -11.36 3.07 -8.59
C ALA A 16 -10.45 3.80 -9.59
N VAL A 17 -9.25 4.20 -9.14
CA VAL A 17 -8.38 5.10 -9.90
C VAL A 17 -7.43 4.31 -10.81
N PRO A 18 -7.38 4.55 -12.13
CA PRO A 18 -6.41 3.94 -13.02
C PRO A 18 -4.98 4.15 -12.53
N TYR A 19 -4.14 3.11 -12.61
CA TYR A 19 -2.80 3.13 -12.03
C TYR A 19 -1.94 4.30 -12.50
N GLN A 20 -1.93 4.57 -13.81
CA GLN A 20 -1.13 5.67 -14.37
C GLN A 20 -1.56 7.02 -13.82
N GLN A 21 -2.86 7.24 -13.68
CA GLN A 21 -3.40 8.49 -13.10
C GLN A 21 -2.97 8.65 -11.63
N ALA A 22 -3.06 7.58 -10.85
CA ALA A 22 -2.60 7.61 -9.45
C ALA A 22 -1.08 7.81 -9.36
N TRP A 23 -0.30 7.26 -10.29
CA TRP A 23 1.15 7.44 -10.31
C TRP A 23 1.55 8.86 -10.69
N ASP A 24 0.86 9.48 -11.65
CA ASP A 24 1.09 10.88 -12.01
C ASP A 24 0.75 11.81 -10.84
N LEU A 25 -0.35 11.54 -10.13
CA LEU A 25 -0.71 12.26 -8.91
C LEU A 25 0.35 12.10 -7.81
N GLN A 26 0.88 10.89 -7.60
CA GLN A 26 1.97 10.68 -6.65
C GLN A 26 3.20 11.53 -6.99
N ARG A 27 3.55 11.65 -8.28
CA ARG A 27 4.69 12.50 -8.72
C ARG A 27 4.45 13.97 -8.41
N ASP A 28 3.26 14.48 -8.68
CA ASP A 28 2.91 15.87 -8.33
C ASP A 28 2.99 16.13 -6.83
N LEU A 29 2.35 15.28 -6.03
CA LEU A 29 2.39 15.39 -4.58
C LEU A 29 3.81 15.25 -4.02
N HIS A 30 4.62 14.36 -4.59
CA HIS A 30 6.02 14.20 -4.21
C HIS A 30 6.81 15.50 -4.45
N GLU A 31 6.69 16.11 -5.65
CA GLU A 31 7.38 17.36 -5.96
C GLU A 31 6.93 18.48 -5.01
N ARG A 32 5.63 18.60 -4.75
CA ARG A 32 5.08 19.61 -3.83
C ARG A 32 5.55 19.37 -2.39
N ARG A 33 5.60 18.10 -1.96
CA ARG A 33 6.10 17.75 -0.62
C ARG A 33 7.60 18.01 -0.47
N VAL A 34 8.38 17.78 -1.53
CA VAL A 34 9.81 18.09 -1.55
C VAL A 34 10.05 19.59 -1.39
N ARG A 35 9.25 20.45 -2.06
CA ARG A 35 9.32 21.90 -1.90
C ARG A 35 8.79 22.40 -0.56
N GLY A 36 8.00 21.59 0.16
CA GLY A 36 7.34 22.00 1.40
C GLY A 36 6.00 22.70 1.18
N ASP A 37 5.43 22.65 -0.02
CA ASP A 37 4.16 23.30 -0.38
C ASP A 37 2.95 22.60 0.25
N ILE A 38 3.10 21.33 0.64
CA ILE A 38 2.06 20.52 1.28
C ILE A 38 2.62 19.75 2.48
N PRO A 39 1.79 19.39 3.48
CA PRO A 39 2.18 18.48 4.56
C PRO A 39 2.37 17.05 4.05
N ASP A 40 2.73 16.14 4.95
CA ASP A 40 2.71 14.71 4.64
C ASP A 40 1.31 14.30 4.21
N THR A 41 1.21 13.53 3.11
CA THR A 41 -0.06 13.15 2.49
C THR A 41 -0.04 11.67 2.17
N CYS A 42 -1.12 10.96 2.46
CA CYS A 42 -1.31 9.57 2.08
C CYS A 42 -2.50 9.45 1.13
N LEU A 43 -2.27 9.00 -0.11
CA LEU A 43 -3.37 8.64 -1.00
C LEU A 43 -3.89 7.26 -0.60
N LEU A 44 -5.21 7.12 -0.49
CA LEU A 44 -5.91 5.85 -0.28
C LEU A 44 -6.90 5.64 -1.41
N LEU A 45 -6.86 4.47 -2.02
CA LEU A 45 -7.66 4.16 -3.21
C LEU A 45 -7.76 2.65 -3.47
N GLU A 46 -8.57 2.30 -4.45
CA GLU A 46 -8.52 1.04 -5.19
C GLU A 46 -8.08 1.30 -6.62
N HIS A 47 -7.55 0.28 -7.28
CA HIS A 47 -7.28 0.29 -8.72
C HIS A 47 -8.23 -0.63 -9.48
N PRO A 48 -8.56 -0.33 -10.75
CA PRO A 48 -8.94 -1.39 -11.69
C PRO A 48 -7.83 -2.44 -11.79
N PRO A 49 -8.13 -3.70 -12.21
CA PRO A 49 -7.12 -4.75 -12.31
C PRO A 49 -5.87 -4.32 -13.07
N VAL A 50 -4.71 -4.45 -12.44
CA VAL A 50 -3.40 -4.07 -13.01
C VAL A 50 -2.27 -4.85 -12.34
N TYR A 51 -1.25 -5.24 -13.11
CA TYR A 51 0.02 -5.74 -12.59
C TYR A 51 1.06 -4.63 -12.60
N THR A 52 1.84 -4.53 -11.53
CA THR A 52 2.96 -3.58 -11.44
C THR A 52 4.26 -4.32 -11.23
N ALA A 53 5.19 -4.20 -12.18
CA ALA A 53 6.50 -4.82 -12.16
C ALA A 53 7.52 -3.85 -11.56
N GLY A 54 7.96 -4.12 -10.33
CA GLY A 54 8.99 -3.32 -9.65
C GLY A 54 10.39 -3.64 -10.18
N LYS A 55 11.39 -2.84 -9.74
CA LYS A 55 12.77 -2.90 -10.26
C LYS A 55 13.49 -4.25 -10.14
N ARG A 56 12.99 -5.15 -9.28
CA ARG A 56 13.59 -6.49 -9.07
C ARG A 56 12.77 -7.60 -9.73
N THR A 57 11.82 -7.25 -10.61
CA THR A 57 11.02 -8.23 -11.35
C THR A 57 11.88 -8.91 -12.41
N ASP A 58 12.00 -10.24 -12.33
CA ASP A 58 12.62 -11.06 -13.35
C ASP A 58 11.60 -11.42 -14.44
N GLU A 59 12.07 -11.77 -15.64
CA GLU A 59 11.18 -12.18 -16.74
C GLU A 59 10.31 -13.39 -16.35
N LEU A 60 10.88 -14.32 -15.60
CA LEU A 60 10.18 -15.51 -15.10
C LEU A 60 9.11 -15.21 -14.02
N ASP A 61 9.09 -14.02 -13.45
CA ASP A 61 8.06 -13.60 -12.50
C ASP A 61 6.82 -13.06 -13.22
N ARG A 62 6.95 -12.68 -14.49
CA ARG A 62 5.89 -12.06 -15.31
C ARG A 62 4.87 -13.08 -15.79
N PRO A 63 3.64 -12.64 -16.11
CA PRO A 63 2.63 -13.52 -16.68
C PRO A 63 3.11 -14.14 -18.00
N ALA A 64 2.85 -15.43 -18.19
CA ALA A 64 3.03 -16.10 -19.46
C ALA A 64 1.75 -15.95 -20.30
N GLY A 65 1.78 -15.13 -21.36
CA GLY A 65 0.62 -14.86 -22.21
C GLY A 65 -0.22 -13.67 -21.76
N ASP A 66 -1.50 -13.64 -22.14
CA ASP A 66 -2.41 -12.55 -21.77
C ASP A 66 -2.85 -12.67 -20.31
N PRO A 67 -2.46 -11.74 -19.44
CA PRO A 67 -2.85 -11.77 -18.04
C PRO A 67 -4.28 -11.23 -17.79
N GLY A 68 -4.99 -10.73 -18.80
CA GLY A 68 -6.31 -10.14 -18.66
C GLY A 68 -6.33 -8.75 -17.99
N ALA A 69 -5.17 -8.17 -17.73
CA ALA A 69 -4.99 -6.83 -17.18
C ALA A 69 -3.63 -6.25 -17.61
N PRO A 70 -3.49 -4.90 -17.68
CA PRO A 70 -2.22 -4.28 -18.04
C PRO A 70 -1.07 -4.68 -17.10
N VAL A 71 0.14 -4.81 -17.66
CA VAL A 71 1.41 -4.95 -16.91
C VAL A 71 2.20 -3.68 -17.08
N ILE A 72 2.47 -2.97 -15.97
CA ILE A 72 3.15 -1.66 -15.98
C ILE A 72 4.48 -1.79 -15.23
N ASP A 73 5.58 -1.41 -15.91
CA ASP A 73 6.88 -1.29 -15.26
C ASP A 73 6.95 -0.03 -14.41
N VAL A 74 7.36 -0.19 -13.15
CA VAL A 74 7.35 0.88 -12.16
C VAL A 74 8.68 1.00 -11.43
N ASP A 75 8.91 2.17 -10.85
CA ASP A 75 10.19 2.52 -10.23
C ASP A 75 10.28 2.25 -8.72
N ARG A 76 9.30 1.51 -8.14
CA ARG A 76 9.36 1.05 -6.74
C ARG A 76 10.30 -0.13 -6.56
N GLY A 77 10.70 -0.37 -5.33
CA GLY A 77 11.35 -1.61 -4.92
C GLY A 77 10.42 -2.83 -5.02
N GLY A 78 11.01 -4.02 -4.93
CA GLY A 78 10.28 -5.28 -4.99
C GLY A 78 10.09 -5.82 -6.40
N LYS A 79 9.39 -6.95 -6.48
CA LYS A 79 9.05 -7.67 -7.71
C LYS A 79 7.63 -7.34 -8.16
N ILE A 80 7.11 -8.11 -9.14
CA ILE A 80 5.76 -7.94 -9.67
C ILE A 80 4.72 -8.22 -8.57
N THR A 81 3.62 -7.47 -8.60
CA THR A 81 2.41 -7.70 -7.81
C THR A 81 1.19 -7.33 -8.63
N TRP A 82 0.01 -7.66 -8.12
CA TRP A 82 -1.27 -7.28 -8.68
C TRP A 82 -1.98 -6.27 -7.78
N HIS A 83 -2.77 -5.39 -8.39
CA HIS A 83 -3.74 -4.51 -7.72
C HIS A 83 -5.09 -4.63 -8.41
N GLY A 84 -6.17 -4.50 -7.64
CA GLY A 84 -7.52 -4.55 -8.17
C GLY A 84 -8.61 -4.36 -7.11
N PRO A 85 -9.88 -4.51 -7.49
CA PRO A 85 -11.02 -4.38 -6.59
C PRO A 85 -10.89 -5.27 -5.35
N GLY A 86 -11.31 -4.74 -4.20
CA GLY A 86 -11.21 -5.42 -2.91
C GLY A 86 -9.81 -5.35 -2.26
N GLN A 87 -8.90 -4.54 -2.82
CA GLN A 87 -7.58 -4.31 -2.26
C GLN A 87 -7.41 -2.83 -1.89
N LEU A 88 -7.23 -2.53 -0.60
CA LEU A 88 -6.90 -1.18 -0.14
C LEU A 88 -5.45 -0.85 -0.50
N VAL A 89 -5.26 0.12 -1.38
CA VAL A 89 -3.94 0.63 -1.75
C VAL A 89 -3.69 1.97 -1.07
N GLY A 90 -2.50 2.11 -0.48
CA GLY A 90 -2.05 3.34 0.16
C GLY A 90 -0.70 3.81 -0.34
N TYR A 91 -0.60 5.08 -0.69
CA TYR A 91 0.61 5.74 -1.15
C TYR A 91 0.98 6.89 -0.21
N PRO A 92 1.71 6.63 0.88
CA PRO A 92 2.19 7.69 1.76
C PRO A 92 3.31 8.49 1.07
N ILE A 93 3.07 9.77 0.86
CA ILE A 93 4.02 10.76 0.36
C ILE A 93 4.49 11.56 1.58
N VAL A 94 5.50 11.05 2.25
CA VAL A 94 5.93 11.58 3.55
C VAL A 94 7.42 11.89 3.55
N ARG A 95 7.81 12.96 4.26
CA ARG A 95 9.22 13.27 4.47
C ARG A 95 9.78 12.43 5.60
N LEU A 96 10.86 11.72 5.29
CA LEU A 96 11.61 10.95 6.28
C LEU A 96 12.59 11.85 7.03
N GLY A 97 12.92 11.45 8.26
CA GLY A 97 13.98 12.10 9.04
C GLY A 97 15.38 11.81 8.48
N GLU A 98 16.34 12.61 8.92
CA GLU A 98 17.74 12.41 8.58
C GLU A 98 18.50 11.74 9.74
N PRO A 99 19.36 10.72 9.50
CA PRO A 99 19.59 10.09 8.18
C PRO A 99 18.39 9.28 7.70
N VAL A 100 18.20 9.18 6.38
CA VAL A 100 17.08 8.42 5.79
C VAL A 100 17.24 6.93 6.06
N ASP A 101 16.31 6.35 6.83
CA ASP A 101 16.26 4.93 7.11
C ASP A 101 15.05 4.27 6.41
N VAL A 102 15.29 3.73 5.22
CA VAL A 102 14.28 3.09 4.38
C VAL A 102 13.77 1.80 5.01
N ILE A 103 14.64 1.04 5.69
CA ILE A 103 14.27 -0.23 6.32
C ILE A 103 13.32 0.05 7.48
N ASN A 104 13.66 0.98 8.35
CA ASN A 104 12.80 1.36 9.47
C ASN A 104 11.46 1.92 8.98
N TYR A 105 11.45 2.68 7.88
CA TYR A 105 10.21 3.17 7.29
C TYR A 105 9.31 2.01 6.80
N VAL A 106 9.87 1.00 6.13
CA VAL A 106 9.11 -0.20 5.74
C VAL A 106 8.52 -0.89 6.98
N ARG A 107 9.32 -1.04 8.06
CA ARG A 107 8.86 -1.62 9.32
C ARG A 107 7.75 -0.81 9.99
N THR A 108 7.79 0.52 9.83
CA THR A 108 6.72 1.42 10.31
C THR A 108 5.42 1.18 9.55
N ILE A 109 5.47 1.04 8.22
CA ILE A 109 4.26 0.73 7.44
C ILE A 109 3.74 -0.68 7.74
N GLU A 110 4.62 -1.67 7.89
CA GLU A 110 4.22 -3.02 8.34
C GLU A 110 3.49 -2.96 9.67
N GLU A 111 3.95 -2.16 10.63
CA GLU A 111 3.29 -2.00 11.93
C GLU A 111 1.87 -1.46 11.80
N ALA A 112 1.66 -0.46 10.94
CA ALA A 112 0.31 0.05 10.69
C ALA A 112 -0.63 -1.04 10.18
N LEU A 113 -0.16 -1.82 9.21
CA LEU A 113 -0.96 -2.90 8.60
C LEU A 113 -1.20 -4.05 9.59
N ILE A 114 -0.21 -4.43 10.40
CA ILE A 114 -0.36 -5.46 11.46
C ILE A 114 -1.45 -5.04 12.44
N ARG A 115 -1.42 -3.79 12.91
CA ARG A 115 -2.46 -3.25 13.80
C ARG A 115 -3.83 -3.20 13.12
N THR A 116 -3.87 -2.81 11.85
CA THR A 116 -5.11 -2.83 11.07
C THR A 116 -5.69 -4.25 10.99
N CYS A 117 -4.88 -5.26 10.70
CA CYS A 117 -5.31 -6.66 10.68
C CYS A 117 -5.82 -7.11 12.07
N ALA A 118 -5.12 -6.72 13.14
CA ALA A 118 -5.49 -7.10 14.51
C ALA A 118 -6.86 -6.56 14.92
N ASP A 119 -7.26 -5.35 14.50
CA ASP A 119 -8.58 -4.80 14.77
C ASP A 119 -9.72 -5.62 14.12
N PHE A 120 -9.39 -6.36 13.07
CA PHE A 120 -10.32 -7.33 12.45
C PHE A 120 -10.21 -8.75 13.02
N GLY A 121 -9.38 -8.96 14.05
CA GLY A 121 -9.15 -10.26 14.67
C GLY A 121 -8.19 -11.16 13.88
N VAL A 122 -7.45 -10.60 12.91
CA VAL A 122 -6.46 -11.31 12.09
C VAL A 122 -5.07 -11.05 12.66
N HIS A 123 -4.48 -12.05 13.31
CA HIS A 123 -3.14 -11.94 13.88
C HIS A 123 -2.09 -12.17 12.81
N THR A 124 -1.36 -11.12 12.49
CA THR A 124 -0.30 -11.12 11.47
C THR A 124 1.02 -10.65 12.04
N GLU A 125 2.11 -10.97 11.35
CA GLU A 125 3.44 -10.60 11.79
C GLU A 125 4.39 -10.31 10.61
N ARG A 126 5.60 -9.87 10.93
CA ARG A 126 6.71 -9.76 9.99
C ARG A 126 7.39 -11.12 9.82
N VAL A 127 7.86 -11.39 8.60
CA VAL A 127 8.71 -12.54 8.33
C VAL A 127 10.12 -12.04 8.00
N GLU A 128 11.12 -12.59 8.68
CA GLU A 128 12.50 -12.19 8.45
C GLU A 128 12.92 -12.39 6.99
N GLY A 129 13.60 -11.38 6.41
CA GLY A 129 14.00 -11.38 5.01
C GLY A 129 12.88 -11.13 3.99
N ARG A 130 11.61 -11.01 4.42
CA ARG A 130 10.45 -10.80 3.55
C ARG A 130 9.69 -9.54 3.95
N SER A 131 9.62 -8.54 3.08
CA SER A 131 8.78 -7.35 3.32
C SER A 131 7.29 -7.68 3.20
N GLY A 132 6.47 -6.95 3.97
CA GLY A 132 5.03 -7.09 3.99
C GLY A 132 4.50 -7.70 5.26
N VAL A 133 3.20 -7.97 5.29
CA VAL A 133 2.48 -8.45 6.46
C VAL A 133 1.92 -9.85 6.19
N TRP A 134 2.17 -10.76 7.12
CA TRP A 134 2.01 -12.18 6.90
C TRP A 134 1.15 -12.83 7.96
N PHE A 135 0.25 -13.70 7.52
CA PHE A 135 -0.40 -14.70 8.36
C PHE A 135 0.45 -15.96 8.35
N ARG A 136 0.90 -16.40 9.52
CA ARG A 136 1.80 -17.56 9.62
C ARG A 136 1.07 -18.86 9.41
N GLY A 137 1.64 -19.70 8.59
CA GLY A 137 1.20 -21.07 8.44
C GLY A 137 1.44 -21.87 9.72
N SER A 138 0.56 -22.83 10.00
CA SER A 138 0.68 -23.79 11.10
C SER A 138 0.50 -25.22 10.58
N GLY A 139 1.08 -26.20 11.27
CA GLY A 139 0.91 -27.61 10.92
C GLY A 139 1.41 -28.00 9.52
N GLY A 140 2.41 -27.28 9.00
CA GLY A 140 2.98 -27.54 7.65
C GLY A 140 2.30 -26.76 6.52
N SER A 141 1.33 -25.90 6.82
CA SER A 141 0.79 -24.96 5.83
C SER A 141 1.76 -23.79 5.57
N GLN A 142 1.72 -23.24 4.34
CA GLN A 142 2.58 -22.13 3.94
C GLN A 142 2.16 -20.81 4.62
N ASP A 143 3.13 -19.91 4.77
CA ASP A 143 2.86 -18.52 5.13
C ASP A 143 2.03 -17.84 4.03
N ARG A 144 1.10 -16.97 4.43
CA ARG A 144 0.21 -16.26 3.51
C ARG A 144 0.34 -14.75 3.69
N LYS A 145 0.63 -14.05 2.61
CA LYS A 145 0.78 -12.58 2.63
C LYS A 145 -0.59 -11.93 2.51
N VAL A 146 -0.94 -11.08 3.47
CA VAL A 146 -2.15 -10.25 3.45
C VAL A 146 -1.85 -8.82 3.01
N GLY A 147 -0.64 -8.32 3.29
CA GLY A 147 -0.20 -6.98 2.93
C GLY A 147 1.15 -6.96 2.23
N ALA A 148 1.20 -6.33 1.06
CA ALA A 148 2.43 -6.10 0.29
C ALA A 148 2.93 -4.68 0.48
N ILE A 149 4.26 -4.50 0.47
CA ILE A 149 4.90 -3.18 0.57
C ILE A 149 5.99 -3.07 -0.50
N GLY A 150 5.92 -1.98 -1.27
CA GLY A 150 6.95 -1.63 -2.23
C GLY A 150 7.04 -0.11 -2.35
N ILE A 151 8.18 0.45 -1.97
CA ILE A 151 8.38 1.89 -1.88
C ILE A 151 9.54 2.38 -2.74
N ARG A 152 9.58 3.67 -2.96
CA ARG A 152 10.72 4.44 -3.45
C ARG A 152 10.92 5.65 -2.54
N VAL A 153 12.17 6.03 -2.29
CA VAL A 153 12.52 7.27 -1.62
C VAL A 153 13.38 8.11 -2.57
N SER A 154 13.02 9.36 -2.72
CA SER A 154 13.76 10.34 -3.54
C SER A 154 13.74 11.68 -2.84
N ARG A 155 14.89 12.34 -2.72
CA ARG A 155 15.03 13.63 -2.02
C ARG A 155 14.42 13.64 -0.61
N GLY A 156 14.56 12.51 0.12
CA GLY A 156 14.03 12.35 1.47
C GLY A 156 12.51 12.20 1.57
N VAL A 157 11.78 12.09 0.45
CA VAL A 157 10.33 11.91 0.40
C VAL A 157 9.98 10.57 -0.24
N THR A 158 8.96 9.89 0.28
CA THR A 158 8.52 8.56 -0.15
C THR A 158 7.53 8.64 -1.31
N MET A 159 7.48 7.59 -2.11
CA MET A 159 6.48 7.30 -3.14
C MET A 159 6.12 5.82 -3.12
N HIS A 160 5.03 5.46 -3.79
CA HIS A 160 4.41 4.15 -3.70
C HIS A 160 4.05 3.84 -2.24
N GLY A 161 3.91 2.58 -1.85
CA GLY A 161 3.52 2.29 -0.48
C GLY A 161 3.12 0.85 -0.27
N PHE A 162 1.84 0.63 0.03
CA PHE A 162 1.32 -0.69 0.41
C PHE A 162 0.05 -1.06 -0.33
N ALA A 163 -0.25 -2.35 -0.29
CA ALA A 163 -1.51 -2.92 -0.70
C ALA A 163 -1.96 -3.94 0.35
N LEU A 164 -3.17 -3.77 0.90
CA LEU A 164 -3.79 -4.66 1.88
C LEU A 164 -4.96 -5.39 1.22
N ASN A 165 -4.90 -6.70 1.16
CA ASN A 165 -5.95 -7.54 0.61
C ASN A 165 -7.13 -7.62 1.60
N CYS A 166 -8.26 -6.99 1.28
CA CYS A 166 -9.46 -7.02 2.12
C CYS A 166 -10.37 -8.19 1.74
N ASP A 167 -10.92 -8.16 0.52
CA ASP A 167 -11.84 -9.18 -0.03
C ASP A 167 -11.62 -9.43 -1.53
N CYS A 168 -10.44 -9.08 -2.04
CA CYS A 168 -10.12 -9.19 -3.46
C CYS A 168 -10.05 -10.64 -3.95
N ASP A 169 -10.29 -10.83 -5.26
CA ASP A 169 -10.11 -12.11 -5.94
C ASP A 169 -8.61 -12.45 -6.05
N LEU A 170 -8.18 -13.46 -5.31
CA LEU A 170 -6.78 -13.90 -5.27
C LEU A 170 -6.35 -14.69 -6.52
N SER A 171 -7.26 -15.14 -7.38
CA SER A 171 -6.93 -15.89 -8.61
C SER A 171 -6.07 -15.08 -9.59
N TRP A 172 -6.07 -13.76 -9.47
CA TRP A 172 -5.19 -12.88 -10.23
C TRP A 172 -3.70 -13.13 -9.94
N TYR A 173 -3.37 -13.58 -8.73
CA TYR A 173 -1.98 -13.89 -8.36
C TYR A 173 -1.46 -15.21 -8.96
N ASP A 174 -2.35 -16.11 -9.43
CA ASP A 174 -1.97 -17.38 -10.06
C ASP A 174 -1.22 -17.18 -11.39
N ARG A 175 -1.30 -15.97 -11.97
CA ARG A 175 -0.69 -15.61 -13.26
C ARG A 175 0.72 -15.06 -13.14
N ILE A 176 1.22 -14.86 -11.92
CA ILE A 176 2.55 -14.31 -11.63
C ILE A 176 3.24 -15.12 -10.54
N VAL A 177 4.55 -14.93 -10.36
CA VAL A 177 5.24 -15.38 -9.16
C VAL A 177 5.27 -14.20 -8.17
N PRO A 178 4.29 -14.09 -7.23
CA PRO A 178 4.13 -12.89 -6.42
C PRO A 178 5.36 -12.66 -5.56
N CYS A 179 5.95 -11.47 -5.63
CA CYS A 179 7.15 -11.12 -4.87
C CYS A 179 8.35 -12.05 -5.09
N GLY A 180 8.32 -12.96 -6.10
CA GLY A 180 9.34 -13.97 -6.34
C GLY A 180 9.45 -15.03 -5.23
N ILE A 181 8.44 -15.18 -4.39
CA ILE A 181 8.42 -16.13 -3.26
C ILE A 181 7.62 -17.35 -3.71
N ARG A 182 8.31 -18.48 -3.88
CA ARG A 182 7.71 -19.73 -4.36
C ARG A 182 7.15 -20.60 -3.24
N ASP A 183 7.50 -20.33 -2.00
CA ASP A 183 7.15 -21.09 -0.79
C ASP A 183 6.14 -20.38 0.11
N ALA A 184 5.42 -19.41 -0.44
CA ALA A 184 4.36 -18.68 0.25
C ALA A 184 3.24 -18.33 -0.73
N THR A 185 2.05 -18.08 -0.18
CA THR A 185 0.86 -17.69 -0.95
C THR A 185 0.36 -16.31 -0.52
N VAL A 186 -0.78 -15.91 -1.04
CA VAL A 186 -1.48 -14.68 -0.66
C VAL A 186 -2.79 -15.02 0.05
N THR A 187 -3.31 -14.09 0.85
CA THR A 187 -4.59 -14.21 1.54
C THR A 187 -5.27 -12.86 1.66
N THR A 188 -6.49 -12.83 2.19
CA THR A 188 -7.28 -11.62 2.46
C THR A 188 -7.68 -11.54 3.93
N LEU A 189 -8.03 -10.33 4.39
CA LEU A 189 -8.65 -10.14 5.71
C LEU A 189 -9.93 -10.96 5.84
N SER A 190 -10.76 -10.98 4.80
CA SER A 190 -12.01 -11.76 4.80
C SER A 190 -11.78 -13.25 5.00
N THR A 191 -10.80 -13.81 4.31
CA THR A 191 -10.45 -15.24 4.43
C THR A 191 -9.97 -15.59 5.84
N GLU A 192 -9.04 -14.82 6.39
CA GLU A 192 -8.43 -15.14 7.69
C GLU A 192 -9.33 -14.82 8.88
N SER A 193 -10.24 -13.84 8.76
CA SER A 193 -11.21 -13.51 9.82
C SER A 193 -12.47 -14.37 9.80
N GLY A 194 -12.75 -15.05 8.69
CA GLY A 194 -14.02 -15.76 8.47
C GLY A 194 -15.22 -14.83 8.31
N ARG A 195 -15.01 -13.54 8.07
CA ARG A 195 -16.05 -12.51 7.87
C ARG A 195 -15.77 -11.73 6.60
N HIS A 196 -16.80 -11.22 5.93
CA HIS A 196 -16.62 -10.32 4.80
C HIS A 196 -16.14 -8.96 5.31
N ILE A 197 -14.92 -8.56 4.93
CA ILE A 197 -14.27 -7.30 5.29
C ILE A 197 -13.89 -6.59 4.01
N THR A 198 -14.61 -5.52 3.70
CA THR A 198 -14.42 -4.72 2.50
C THR A 198 -13.33 -3.67 2.68
N VAL A 199 -12.91 -3.02 1.58
CA VAL A 199 -12.04 -1.83 1.64
C VAL A 199 -12.70 -0.71 2.45
N ALA A 200 -14.01 -0.53 2.33
CA ALA A 200 -14.74 0.48 3.10
C ALA A 200 -14.68 0.25 4.61
N ASP A 201 -14.69 -1.02 5.05
CA ASP A 201 -14.51 -1.36 6.48
C ASP A 201 -13.08 -1.09 6.95
N ALA A 202 -12.09 -1.30 6.09
CA ALA A 202 -10.67 -1.26 6.44
C ALA A 202 -10.08 0.17 6.41
N VAL A 203 -10.60 1.08 5.59
CA VAL A 203 -9.96 2.37 5.30
C VAL A 203 -9.81 3.25 6.54
N ASP A 204 -10.86 3.40 7.36
CA ASP A 204 -10.82 4.25 8.58
C ASP A 204 -9.86 3.67 9.62
N VAL A 205 -9.81 2.34 9.72
CA VAL A 205 -8.91 1.62 10.62
C VAL A 205 -7.46 1.82 10.20
N ALA A 206 -7.19 1.70 8.89
CA ALA A 206 -5.85 1.89 8.34
C ALA A 206 -5.36 3.34 8.52
N GLU A 207 -6.22 4.35 8.29
CA GLU A 207 -5.88 5.78 8.52
C GLU A 207 -5.44 6.03 9.96
N ARG A 208 -6.19 5.53 10.94
CA ARG A 208 -5.88 5.69 12.36
C ARG A 208 -4.51 5.10 12.70
N HIS A 209 -4.23 3.87 12.25
CA HIS A 209 -2.95 3.22 12.54
C HIS A 209 -1.79 3.84 11.77
N LEU A 210 -1.99 4.27 10.52
CA LEU A 210 -0.98 5.01 9.75
C LEU A 210 -0.64 6.34 10.43
N ALA A 211 -1.63 7.11 10.86
CA ALA A 211 -1.42 8.36 11.58
C ALA A 211 -0.59 8.13 12.86
N TYR A 212 -0.95 7.09 13.62
CA TYR A 212 -0.23 6.74 14.85
C TYR A 212 1.23 6.37 14.60
N VAL A 213 1.51 5.42 13.69
CA VAL A 213 2.89 4.95 13.47
C VAL A 213 3.76 5.96 12.75
N LEU A 214 3.19 6.85 11.94
CA LEU A 214 3.89 7.94 11.29
C LEU A 214 4.12 9.14 12.21
N GLY A 215 3.62 9.07 13.46
CA GLY A 215 3.81 10.11 14.46
C GLY A 215 3.08 11.42 14.14
N ALA A 216 1.93 11.34 13.48
CA ALA A 216 1.11 12.50 13.20
C ALA A 216 0.45 12.99 14.50
N SER A 217 0.71 14.25 14.85
CA SER A 217 0.04 14.90 16.00
C SER A 217 -1.37 15.37 15.65
N ARG A 218 -1.61 15.64 14.38
CA ARG A 218 -2.94 15.96 13.80
C ARG A 218 -3.07 15.28 12.45
N TRP A 219 -4.27 14.80 12.15
CA TRP A 219 -4.58 14.25 10.83
C TRP A 219 -6.03 14.52 10.45
N ARG A 220 -6.31 14.54 9.16
CA ARG A 220 -7.64 14.71 8.60
C ARG A 220 -7.77 13.92 7.29
N SER A 221 -9.00 13.52 6.97
CA SER A 221 -9.32 12.86 5.71
C SER A 221 -10.07 13.82 4.79
N VAL A 222 -9.74 13.77 3.50
CA VAL A 222 -10.44 14.51 2.45
C VAL A 222 -10.85 13.54 1.35
N THR A 223 -12.02 13.78 0.75
CA THR A 223 -12.49 12.99 -0.39
C THR A 223 -12.05 13.68 -1.68
N GLY A 224 -11.51 12.86 -2.61
CA GLY A 224 -10.98 13.31 -3.89
C GLY A 224 -9.52 13.74 -3.83
N THR A 225 -9.03 14.20 -4.96
CA THR A 225 -7.61 14.53 -5.19
C THR A 225 -7.40 16.00 -5.54
N ASP A 226 -8.37 16.84 -5.21
CA ASP A 226 -8.29 18.28 -5.45
C ASP A 226 -7.04 18.87 -4.75
N PRO A 227 -6.09 19.42 -5.52
CA PRO A 227 -4.86 19.97 -4.96
C PRO A 227 -5.09 21.06 -3.90
N GLU A 228 -6.16 21.83 -3.99
CA GLU A 228 -6.46 22.89 -3.03
C GLU A 228 -6.83 22.33 -1.65
N ARG A 229 -7.47 21.16 -1.62
CA ARG A 229 -7.83 20.45 -0.36
C ARG A 229 -6.63 19.80 0.33
N LEU A 230 -5.52 19.63 -0.40
CA LEU A 230 -4.27 19.04 0.08
C LEU A 230 -3.27 20.08 0.56
N THR A 231 -3.60 21.36 0.49
CA THR A 231 -2.77 22.43 1.06
C THR A 231 -3.00 22.58 2.55
N VAL A 232 -1.99 23.07 3.25
CA VAL A 232 -2.10 23.50 4.64
C VAL A 232 -3.13 24.64 4.69
N ALA A 233 -4.13 24.53 5.55
CA ALA A 233 -4.91 25.72 5.90
C ALA A 233 -3.94 26.70 6.56
N VAL A 234 -3.56 27.74 5.83
CA VAL A 234 -2.81 28.86 6.39
C VAL A 234 -3.74 29.56 7.37
N SER A 235 -3.59 29.26 8.64
CA SER A 235 -4.24 29.95 9.76
C SER A 235 -3.27 30.96 10.35
#